data_da858f16a5fb080ce6c79cafd66b84b7
#
_entry.id   da858f16a5fb080ce6c79cafd66b84b7
#
_cell.length_a   1.000
_cell.length_b   1.000
_cell.length_c   1.000
_cell.angle_alpha   90.00
_cell.angle_beta   90.00
_cell.angle_gamma   90.00
#
_symmetry.space_group_name_H-M   'P 1'
#
loop_
_entity.id
_entity.type
_entity.pdbx_description
1 polymer ?
#
loop_
_entity_poly.entity_id
_entity_poly.type
_entity_poly.pdbx_seq_one_letter_code
_entity_poly.pdbx_strand_id
1 'polypeptide(L)'
;MKRLGMFKREKAKKRYVPKPYEQMTYPGQRVQVDVKVVPRSCIADPELKLYQYTAIDEFSRLRFLAAYCEQCTYSSADFLEKLVAWYKRRGITVECVQTDNGFEFTNRFSASKRNIPTLFEATAFRLGIKHKLIRPYTPRHNGKVERSHREDQKRFYSCHSFFSLADFGGQLAAHQSRSNNRPSRPLNWLSPREFLASFSVQDV
;
A
#
# COMPACT_ATOMS: atom_id res chain seq x y z
N MET A 1 -1.99 -27.59 48.79
CA MET A 1 -2.00 -27.48 47.32
C MET A 1 -0.71 -26.90 46.72
N LYS A 2 -0.03 -25.88 47.28
CA LYS A 2 1.25 -25.35 46.77
C LYS A 2 2.42 -26.39 46.73
N ARG A 3 2.38 -27.43 47.56
CA ARG A 3 3.41 -28.48 47.60
C ARG A 3 3.31 -29.55 46.47
N LEU A 4 2.21 -29.59 45.73
CA LEU A 4 1.96 -30.60 44.70
C LEU A 4 2.27 -30.13 43.27
N GLY A 5 2.90 -28.98 43.09
CA GLY A 5 3.30 -28.49 41.74
C GLY A 5 2.12 -28.24 40.79
N MET A 6 0.90 -28.20 41.31
CA MET A 6 -0.33 -28.03 40.50
C MET A 6 -0.53 -26.61 39.92
N PHE A 7 0.23 -25.65 40.39
CA PHE A 7 0.20 -24.28 39.84
C PHE A 7 1.47 -24.02 39.05
N LYS A 8 1.40 -24.11 37.72
CA LYS A 8 2.45 -23.55 36.87
C LYS A 8 2.47 -22.03 37.08
N ARG A 9 3.57 -21.50 37.58
CA ARG A 9 3.78 -20.04 37.57
C ARG A 9 3.72 -19.58 36.12
N GLU A 10 2.73 -18.80 35.74
CA GLU A 10 2.74 -18.10 34.45
C GLU A 10 4.00 -17.24 34.40
N LYS A 11 4.85 -17.48 33.40
CA LYS A 11 6.00 -16.60 33.15
C LYS A 11 5.43 -15.22 32.82
N ALA A 12 5.81 -14.20 33.61
CA ALA A 12 5.43 -12.83 33.33
C ALA A 12 5.72 -12.51 31.85
N LYS A 13 4.70 -12.15 31.10
CA LYS A 13 4.88 -11.77 29.69
C LYS A 13 5.84 -10.60 29.64
N LYS A 14 6.96 -10.73 28.91
CA LYS A 14 7.89 -9.63 28.71
C LYS A 14 7.10 -8.43 28.16
N ARG A 15 7.22 -7.28 28.82
CA ARG A 15 6.56 -6.04 28.39
C ARG A 15 7.02 -5.73 26.96
N TYR A 16 6.08 -5.65 26.03
CA TYR A 16 6.40 -5.26 24.66
C TYR A 16 6.87 -3.80 24.65
N VAL A 17 8.11 -3.58 24.27
CA VAL A 17 8.66 -2.25 24.01
C VAL A 17 8.57 -2.01 22.51
N PRO A 18 7.70 -1.10 22.04
CA PRO A 18 7.61 -0.79 20.61
C PRO A 18 8.94 -0.25 20.12
N LYS A 19 9.51 -0.85 19.07
CA LYS A 19 10.63 -0.22 18.37
C LYS A 19 10.16 1.11 17.76
N PRO A 20 10.97 2.18 17.83
CA PRO A 20 10.67 3.42 17.13
C PRO A 20 10.36 3.16 15.65
N TYR A 21 9.37 3.86 15.12
CA TYR A 21 9.05 3.77 13.70
C TYR A 21 10.15 4.47 12.90
N GLU A 22 10.74 3.75 11.98
CA GLU A 22 11.74 4.28 11.06
C GLU A 22 11.06 5.28 10.10
N GLN A 23 11.39 6.55 10.21
CA GLN A 23 10.86 7.58 9.33
C GLN A 23 11.68 7.62 8.04
N MET A 24 10.99 7.78 6.90
CA MET A 24 11.65 7.97 5.62
C MET A 24 12.07 9.43 5.47
N THR A 25 13.21 9.65 4.83
CA THR A 25 13.87 10.96 4.74
C THR A 25 13.83 11.57 3.34
N TYR A 26 13.50 10.79 2.30
CA TYR A 26 13.38 11.26 0.92
C TYR A 26 12.30 10.48 0.15
N PRO A 27 11.78 11.04 -0.96
CA PRO A 27 10.76 10.40 -1.77
C PRO A 27 11.28 9.12 -2.43
N GLY A 28 10.45 8.06 -2.46
CA GLY A 28 10.78 6.78 -3.10
C GLY A 28 11.59 5.81 -2.24
N GLN A 29 12.15 6.25 -1.11
CA GLN A 29 12.90 5.39 -0.20
C GLN A 29 12.08 4.17 0.27
N ARG A 30 10.77 4.36 0.53
CA ARG A 30 9.83 3.27 0.79
C ARG A 30 8.40 3.65 0.38
N VAL A 31 7.82 2.81 -0.46
CA VAL A 31 6.44 2.94 -0.92
C VAL A 31 5.61 1.80 -0.36
N GLN A 32 4.53 2.11 0.37
CA GLN A 32 3.57 1.11 0.82
C GLN A 32 2.60 0.79 -0.32
N VAL A 33 2.36 -0.50 -0.55
CA VAL A 33 1.44 -0.99 -1.59
C VAL A 33 0.41 -1.92 -0.94
N ASP A 34 -0.83 -1.78 -1.36
CA ASP A 34 -1.95 -2.58 -0.87
C ASP A 34 -3.09 -2.63 -1.90
N VAL A 35 -3.93 -3.65 -1.81
CA VAL A 35 -5.09 -3.84 -2.67
C VAL A 35 -6.36 -3.72 -1.86
N LYS A 36 -7.29 -2.90 -2.34
CA LYS A 36 -8.62 -2.76 -1.77
C LYS A 36 -9.68 -3.30 -2.72
N VAL A 37 -10.49 -4.21 -2.23
CA VAL A 37 -11.73 -4.61 -2.93
C VAL A 37 -12.68 -3.41 -2.94
N VAL A 38 -13.18 -3.04 -4.10
CA VAL A 38 -14.18 -1.97 -4.23
C VAL A 38 -15.49 -2.41 -3.56
N PRO A 39 -16.11 -1.58 -2.71
CA PRO A 39 -17.34 -1.92 -2.05
C PRO A 39 -18.44 -2.28 -3.06
N ARG A 40 -19.11 -3.38 -2.81
CA ARG A 40 -20.16 -3.90 -3.70
C ARG A 40 -21.27 -2.90 -3.97
N SER A 41 -21.62 -2.11 -2.96
CA SER A 41 -22.63 -1.05 -3.06
C SER A 41 -22.30 0.07 -4.06
N CYS A 42 -21.05 0.15 -4.52
CA CYS A 42 -20.59 1.12 -5.49
C CYS A 42 -20.57 0.57 -6.94
N ILE A 43 -20.86 -0.72 -7.14
CA ILE A 43 -20.76 -1.39 -8.43
C ILE A 43 -22.16 -1.68 -8.96
N ALA A 44 -22.49 -1.12 -10.13
CA ALA A 44 -23.81 -1.26 -10.72
C ALA A 44 -24.09 -2.67 -11.25
N ASP A 45 -23.09 -3.29 -11.91
CA ASP A 45 -23.20 -4.65 -12.47
C ASP A 45 -22.91 -5.71 -11.39
N PRO A 46 -23.86 -6.64 -11.10
CA PRO A 46 -23.68 -7.72 -10.16
C PRO A 46 -22.51 -8.67 -10.44
N GLU A 47 -22.11 -8.87 -11.66
CA GLU A 47 -21.03 -9.79 -12.03
C GLU A 47 -19.65 -9.12 -12.01
N LEU A 48 -19.61 -7.80 -12.03
CA LEU A 48 -18.35 -7.05 -12.06
C LEU A 48 -17.65 -7.05 -10.69
N LYS A 49 -16.38 -7.39 -10.68
CA LYS A 49 -15.48 -7.26 -9.53
C LYS A 49 -14.43 -6.21 -9.85
N LEU A 50 -14.25 -5.27 -8.95
CA LEU A 50 -13.28 -4.19 -9.12
C LEU A 50 -12.34 -4.13 -7.91
N TYR A 51 -11.07 -3.85 -8.20
CA TYR A 51 -9.99 -3.75 -7.21
C TYR A 51 -9.23 -2.46 -7.43
N GLN A 52 -9.01 -1.74 -6.33
CA GLN A 52 -8.13 -0.57 -6.28
C GLN A 52 -6.76 -1.00 -5.79
N TYR A 53 -5.77 -0.93 -6.65
CA TYR A 53 -4.37 -1.02 -6.26
C TYR A 53 -3.88 0.37 -5.83
N THR A 54 -3.26 0.44 -4.69
CA THR A 54 -2.83 1.70 -4.06
C THR A 54 -1.37 1.63 -3.70
N ALA A 55 -0.61 2.61 -4.13
CA ALA A 55 0.73 2.87 -3.64
C ALA A 55 0.78 4.25 -2.98
N ILE A 56 1.47 4.36 -1.85
CA ILE A 56 1.71 5.62 -1.15
C ILE A 56 3.17 5.74 -0.74
N ASP A 57 3.84 6.78 -1.19
CA ASP A 57 5.18 7.10 -0.71
C ASP A 57 5.16 7.50 0.77
N GLU A 58 6.00 6.87 1.55
CA GLU A 58 5.99 7.09 3.00
C GLU A 58 6.52 8.45 3.42
N PHE A 59 7.35 9.08 2.62
CA PHE A 59 7.88 10.41 2.87
C PHE A 59 6.90 11.50 2.46
N SER A 60 6.62 11.60 1.16
CA SER A 60 5.80 12.69 0.57
C SER A 60 4.30 12.47 0.66
N ARG A 61 3.84 11.25 1.01
CA ARG A 61 2.41 10.84 0.96
C ARG A 61 1.83 10.84 -0.46
N LEU A 62 2.66 11.04 -1.47
CA LEU A 62 2.20 11.00 -2.86
C LEU A 62 1.64 9.61 -3.19
N ARG A 63 0.46 9.60 -3.81
CA ARG A 63 -0.28 8.37 -4.09
C ARG A 63 -0.32 8.08 -5.59
N PHE A 64 -0.18 6.80 -5.92
CA PHE A 64 -0.53 6.25 -7.22
C PHE A 64 -1.65 5.21 -7.06
N LEU A 65 -2.70 5.33 -7.87
CA LEU A 65 -3.87 4.46 -7.84
C LEU A 65 -4.08 3.85 -9.23
N ALA A 66 -4.48 2.59 -9.28
CA ALA A 66 -4.90 1.95 -10.53
C ALA A 66 -6.05 0.99 -10.30
N ALA A 67 -6.92 0.85 -11.31
CA ALA A 67 -8.09 0.00 -11.33
C ALA A 67 -7.80 -1.32 -12.02
N TYR A 68 -8.28 -2.43 -11.44
CA TYR A 68 -8.17 -3.77 -12.00
C TYR A 68 -9.46 -4.55 -11.77
N CYS A 69 -9.72 -5.55 -12.61
CA CYS A 69 -10.83 -6.51 -12.45
C CYS A 69 -10.41 -7.76 -11.66
N GLU A 70 -9.11 -7.92 -11.37
CA GLU A 70 -8.57 -9.10 -10.69
C GLU A 70 -7.56 -8.72 -9.62
N GLN A 71 -7.56 -9.49 -8.54
CA GLN A 71 -6.52 -9.47 -7.51
C GLN A 71 -5.63 -10.70 -7.72
N CYS A 72 -4.56 -10.52 -8.46
CA CYS A 72 -3.64 -11.60 -8.80
C CYS A 72 -2.21 -11.07 -8.99
N THR A 73 -1.24 -11.98 -9.07
CA THR A 73 0.17 -11.59 -9.21
C THR A 73 0.47 -10.88 -10.54
N TYR A 74 -0.31 -11.16 -11.61
CA TYR A 74 -0.17 -10.45 -12.89
C TYR A 74 -0.58 -8.98 -12.77
N SER A 75 -1.74 -8.73 -12.17
CA SER A 75 -2.22 -7.36 -11.89
C SER A 75 -1.26 -6.59 -10.99
N SER A 76 -0.69 -7.27 -9.98
CA SER A 76 0.29 -6.67 -9.06
C SER A 76 1.60 -6.31 -9.76
N ALA A 77 2.10 -7.17 -10.66
CA ALA A 77 3.30 -6.92 -11.43
C ALA A 77 3.11 -5.76 -12.43
N ASP A 78 2.01 -5.75 -13.17
CA ASP A 78 1.65 -4.64 -14.07
C ASP A 78 1.48 -3.32 -13.29
N PHE A 79 0.84 -3.38 -12.11
CA PHE A 79 0.74 -2.22 -11.22
C PHE A 79 2.11 -1.69 -10.81
N LEU A 80 3.05 -2.57 -10.44
CA LEU A 80 4.40 -2.18 -10.05
C LEU A 80 5.17 -1.48 -11.18
N GLU A 81 5.07 -1.98 -12.40
CA GLU A 81 5.69 -1.35 -13.57
C GLU A 81 5.12 0.04 -13.85
N LYS A 82 3.77 0.16 -13.83
CA LYS A 82 3.08 1.45 -13.98
C LYS A 82 3.43 2.44 -12.87
N LEU A 83 3.51 1.94 -11.64
CA LEU A 83 3.93 2.71 -10.47
C LEU A 83 5.32 3.30 -10.67
N VAL A 84 6.30 2.47 -10.99
CA VAL A 84 7.70 2.90 -11.18
C VAL A 84 7.80 3.93 -12.31
N ALA A 85 7.15 3.67 -13.45
CA ALA A 85 7.12 4.60 -14.56
C ALA A 85 6.46 5.94 -14.18
N TRP A 86 5.40 5.91 -13.37
CA TRP A 86 4.69 7.10 -12.91
C TRP A 86 5.52 7.95 -11.94
N TYR A 87 6.25 7.31 -11.00
CA TYR A 87 7.16 7.99 -10.07
C TYR A 87 8.40 8.54 -10.81
N LYS A 88 8.98 7.75 -11.72
CA LYS A 88 10.14 8.18 -12.53
C LYS A 88 9.86 9.47 -13.32
N ARG A 89 8.65 9.60 -13.91
CA ARG A 89 8.24 10.86 -14.59
C ARG A 89 8.16 12.08 -13.65
N ARG A 90 8.28 11.89 -12.34
CA ARG A 90 8.30 12.92 -11.30
C ARG A 90 9.65 13.07 -10.61
N GLY A 91 10.70 12.47 -11.20
CA GLY A 91 12.04 12.50 -10.65
C GLY A 91 12.23 11.62 -9.41
N ILE A 92 11.28 10.71 -9.12
CA ILE A 92 11.37 9.84 -7.94
C ILE A 92 11.80 8.44 -8.36
N THR A 93 12.89 7.95 -7.77
CA THR A 93 13.33 6.56 -7.89
C THR A 93 12.75 5.75 -6.74
N VAL A 94 12.04 4.66 -7.05
CA VAL A 94 11.49 3.75 -6.04
C VAL A 94 12.55 2.73 -5.65
N GLU A 95 13.00 2.74 -4.40
CA GLU A 95 14.02 1.82 -3.88
C GLU A 95 13.42 0.60 -3.18
N CYS A 96 12.31 0.80 -2.47
CA CYS A 96 11.67 -0.25 -1.70
C CYS A 96 10.15 -0.18 -1.84
N VAL A 97 9.53 -1.32 -2.13
CA VAL A 97 8.08 -1.50 -2.00
C VAL A 97 7.79 -2.37 -0.79
N GLN A 98 6.85 -1.92 0.04
CA GLN A 98 6.38 -2.66 1.22
C GLN A 98 4.94 -3.08 1.01
N THR A 99 4.68 -4.40 1.10
CA THR A 99 3.35 -4.98 0.98
C THR A 99 2.97 -5.77 2.22
N ASP A 100 1.73 -6.15 2.33
CA ASP A 100 1.32 -7.22 3.21
C ASP A 100 1.77 -8.60 2.65
N ASN A 101 1.26 -9.68 3.24
CA ASN A 101 1.59 -11.04 2.80
C ASN A 101 0.49 -11.63 1.90
N GLY A 102 -0.23 -10.81 1.16
CA GLY A 102 -1.24 -11.23 0.19
C GLY A 102 -0.66 -12.14 -0.90
N PHE A 103 -1.46 -13.09 -1.37
CA PHE A 103 -1.04 -14.06 -2.39
C PHE A 103 -0.68 -13.40 -3.74
N GLU A 104 -1.21 -12.23 -4.00
CA GLU A 104 -0.89 -11.42 -5.17
C GLU A 104 0.55 -10.87 -5.14
N PHE A 105 1.13 -10.75 -3.96
CA PHE A 105 2.49 -10.20 -3.76
C PHE A 105 3.53 -11.28 -3.45
N THR A 106 3.16 -12.35 -2.73
CA THR A 106 4.14 -13.35 -2.27
C THR A 106 3.55 -14.73 -2.08
N ASN A 107 4.37 -15.76 -2.32
CA ASN A 107 4.04 -17.16 -2.06
C ASN A 107 4.43 -17.61 -0.64
N ARG A 108 4.84 -16.71 0.24
CA ARG A 108 5.40 -17.03 1.56
C ARG A 108 4.52 -17.97 2.40
N PHE A 109 3.20 -17.87 2.27
CA PHE A 109 2.24 -18.71 3.00
C PHE A 109 1.51 -19.70 2.10
N SER A 110 2.00 -19.91 0.87
CA SER A 110 1.44 -20.93 0.00
C SER A 110 1.66 -22.33 0.60
N ALA A 111 0.66 -23.19 0.47
CA ALA A 111 0.77 -24.60 0.82
C ALA A 111 1.79 -25.36 -0.04
N SER A 112 2.16 -24.82 -1.20
CA SER A 112 3.22 -25.34 -2.05
C SER A 112 4.59 -25.08 -1.40
N LYS A 113 5.33 -26.16 -1.13
CA LYS A 113 6.72 -26.08 -0.64
C LYS A 113 7.71 -25.58 -1.70
N ARG A 114 7.24 -25.28 -2.91
CA ARG A 114 8.09 -24.73 -3.97
C ARG A 114 8.38 -23.28 -3.66
N ASN A 115 9.64 -22.97 -3.41
CA ASN A 115 10.11 -21.61 -3.16
C ASN A 115 10.26 -20.82 -4.50
N ILE A 116 9.17 -20.76 -5.26
CA ILE A 116 9.13 -20.07 -6.55
C ILE A 116 8.62 -18.63 -6.26
N PRO A 117 9.37 -17.59 -6.68
CA PRO A 117 8.90 -16.23 -6.52
C PRO A 117 7.63 -15.97 -7.33
N THR A 118 6.76 -15.12 -6.83
CA THR A 118 5.61 -14.62 -7.60
C THR A 118 6.09 -13.75 -8.77
N LEU A 119 5.23 -13.50 -9.74
CA LEU A 119 5.54 -12.57 -10.82
C LEU A 119 5.83 -11.15 -10.28
N PHE A 120 5.13 -10.73 -9.22
CA PHE A 120 5.41 -9.48 -8.52
C PHE A 120 6.83 -9.43 -7.95
N GLU A 121 7.27 -10.48 -7.23
CA GLU A 121 8.61 -10.58 -6.67
C GLU A 121 9.68 -10.60 -7.77
N ALA A 122 9.46 -11.35 -8.86
CA ALA A 122 10.35 -11.39 -10.02
C ALA A 122 10.45 -10.02 -10.71
N THR A 123 9.32 -9.32 -10.84
CA THR A 123 9.29 -7.95 -11.42
C THR A 123 10.01 -6.95 -10.53
N ALA A 124 9.81 -7.00 -9.21
CA ALA A 124 10.52 -6.15 -8.27
C ALA A 124 12.04 -6.38 -8.36
N PHE A 125 12.48 -7.64 -8.41
CA PHE A 125 13.89 -8.00 -8.59
C PHE A 125 14.46 -7.46 -9.92
N ARG A 126 13.75 -7.65 -11.03
CA ARG A 126 14.15 -7.15 -12.36
C ARG A 126 14.28 -5.62 -12.40
N LEU A 127 13.44 -4.91 -11.67
CA LEU A 127 13.46 -3.45 -11.55
C LEU A 127 14.47 -2.93 -10.51
N GLY A 128 15.21 -3.82 -9.83
CA GLY A 128 16.16 -3.46 -8.78
C GLY A 128 15.51 -2.92 -7.51
N ILE A 129 14.22 -3.22 -7.28
CA ILE A 129 13.44 -2.72 -6.15
C ILE A 129 13.44 -3.75 -5.03
N LYS A 130 13.74 -3.31 -3.82
CA LYS A 130 13.65 -4.15 -2.63
C LYS A 130 12.19 -4.41 -2.28
N HIS A 131 11.76 -5.67 -2.26
CA HIS A 131 10.46 -6.06 -1.75
C HIS A 131 10.54 -6.35 -0.24
N LYS A 132 9.76 -5.63 0.55
CA LYS A 132 9.68 -5.77 2.01
C LYS A 132 8.28 -6.23 2.41
N LEU A 133 8.20 -7.39 3.00
CA LEU A 133 6.95 -7.90 3.58
C LEU A 133 6.77 -7.38 5.01
N ILE A 134 5.56 -6.99 5.37
CA ILE A 134 5.23 -6.69 6.76
C ILE A 134 5.30 -7.98 7.59
N ARG A 135 5.54 -7.82 8.90
CA ARG A 135 5.47 -8.96 9.81
C ARG A 135 4.02 -9.44 9.90
N PRO A 136 3.78 -10.77 9.91
CA PRO A 136 2.45 -11.31 10.14
C PRO A 136 1.81 -10.68 11.39
N TYR A 137 0.52 -10.46 11.35
CA TYR A 137 -0.28 -9.87 12.45
C TYR A 137 0.20 -8.49 12.95
N THR A 138 0.92 -7.73 12.10
CA THR A 138 1.40 -6.40 12.45
C THR A 138 0.90 -5.34 11.45
N PRO A 139 -0.40 -5.04 11.41
CA PRO A 139 -0.99 -4.11 10.43
C PRO A 139 -0.41 -2.69 10.51
N ARG A 140 0.11 -2.30 11.67
CA ARG A 140 0.74 -0.96 11.87
C ARG A 140 1.82 -0.63 10.84
N HIS A 141 2.46 -1.65 10.25
CA HIS A 141 3.51 -1.44 9.26
C HIS A 141 2.97 -0.92 7.93
N ASN A 142 1.72 -1.20 7.57
CA ASN A 142 1.05 -0.70 6.37
C ASN A 142 0.04 0.44 6.66
N GLY A 143 0.17 1.08 7.81
CA GLY A 143 -0.82 2.02 8.35
C GLY A 143 -1.06 3.27 7.50
N LYS A 144 -0.11 3.67 6.62
CA LYS A 144 -0.31 4.83 5.74
C LYS A 144 -1.27 4.50 4.61
N VAL A 145 -1.09 3.35 3.95
CA VAL A 145 -1.99 2.90 2.89
C VAL A 145 -3.37 2.53 3.45
N GLU A 146 -3.43 1.85 4.60
CA GLU A 146 -4.71 1.54 5.26
C GLU A 146 -5.49 2.81 5.65
N ARG A 147 -4.79 3.83 6.16
CA ARG A 147 -5.41 5.13 6.44
C ARG A 147 -5.94 5.78 5.16
N SER A 148 -5.19 5.68 4.06
CA SER A 148 -5.64 6.21 2.78
C SER A 148 -6.91 5.52 2.28
N HIS A 149 -7.03 4.19 2.45
CA HIS A 149 -8.24 3.43 2.12
C HIS A 149 -9.45 3.85 2.96
N ARG A 150 -9.25 4.21 4.24
CA ARG A 150 -10.34 4.76 5.07
C ARG A 150 -10.81 6.13 4.60
N GLU A 151 -9.89 6.99 4.13
CA GLU A 151 -10.25 8.28 3.51
C GLU A 151 -10.97 8.06 2.17
N ASP A 152 -10.54 7.08 1.36
CA ASP A 152 -11.21 6.71 0.12
C ASP A 152 -12.65 6.23 0.38
N GLN A 153 -12.86 5.43 1.44
CA GLN A 153 -14.19 5.00 1.83
C GLN A 153 -15.14 6.16 2.09
N LYS A 154 -14.65 7.20 2.79
CA LYS A 154 -15.44 8.36 3.18
C LYS A 154 -15.66 9.36 2.04
N ARG A 155 -14.70 9.53 1.13
CA ARG A 155 -14.65 10.66 0.21
C ARG A 155 -14.80 10.27 -1.26
N PHE A 156 -14.70 8.99 -1.54
CA PHE A 156 -14.82 8.46 -2.89
C PHE A 156 -15.92 7.41 -2.99
N TYR A 157 -15.81 6.31 -2.28
CA TYR A 157 -16.78 5.23 -2.36
C TYR A 157 -18.17 5.59 -1.82
N SER A 158 -18.28 6.52 -0.85
CA SER A 158 -19.58 6.94 -0.31
C SER A 158 -20.46 7.73 -1.28
N CYS A 159 -19.89 8.24 -2.38
CA CYS A 159 -20.59 9.16 -3.29
C CYS A 159 -20.37 8.85 -4.79
N HIS A 160 -19.79 7.67 -5.11
CA HIS A 160 -19.54 7.28 -6.50
C HIS A 160 -20.11 5.88 -6.79
N SER A 161 -20.57 5.67 -8.01
CA SER A 161 -20.97 4.37 -8.55
C SER A 161 -20.19 4.09 -9.82
N PHE A 162 -19.91 2.80 -10.08
CA PHE A 162 -19.05 2.36 -11.17
C PHE A 162 -19.79 1.37 -12.06
N PHE A 163 -19.81 1.62 -13.36
CA PHE A 163 -20.51 0.83 -14.35
C PHE A 163 -19.60 -0.11 -15.13
N SER A 164 -18.28 0.17 -15.15
CA SER A 164 -17.28 -0.64 -15.86
C SER A 164 -15.89 -0.40 -15.26
N LEU A 165 -14.92 -1.23 -15.65
CA LEU A 165 -13.51 -1.02 -15.30
C LEU A 165 -12.98 0.31 -15.84
N ALA A 166 -13.35 0.69 -17.06
CA ALA A 166 -12.91 1.94 -17.68
C ALA A 166 -13.49 3.16 -16.94
N ASP A 167 -14.77 3.12 -16.57
CA ASP A 167 -15.43 4.16 -15.78
C ASP A 167 -14.77 4.28 -14.40
N PHE A 168 -14.59 3.17 -13.70
CA PHE A 168 -13.88 3.16 -12.41
C PHE A 168 -12.46 3.74 -12.53
N GLY A 169 -11.71 3.34 -13.56
CA GLY A 169 -10.36 3.85 -13.82
C GLY A 169 -10.31 5.36 -14.03
N GLY A 170 -11.25 5.91 -14.81
CA GLY A 170 -11.37 7.37 -15.02
C GLY A 170 -11.70 8.13 -13.74
N GLN A 171 -12.69 7.66 -12.97
CA GLN A 171 -13.07 8.28 -11.71
C GLN A 171 -11.95 8.17 -10.67
N LEU A 172 -11.24 7.03 -10.62
CA LEU A 172 -10.12 6.79 -9.71
C LEU A 172 -8.93 7.70 -10.03
N ALA A 173 -8.61 7.94 -11.31
CA ALA A 173 -7.57 8.88 -11.73
C ALA A 173 -7.87 10.32 -11.31
N ALA A 174 -9.12 10.75 -11.44
CA ALA A 174 -9.58 12.04 -10.95
C ALA A 174 -9.48 12.13 -9.41
N HIS A 175 -9.85 11.06 -8.70
CA HIS A 175 -9.71 10.97 -7.25
C HIS A 175 -8.24 11.02 -6.81
N GLN A 176 -7.35 10.31 -7.49
CA GLN A 176 -5.90 10.37 -7.27
C GLN A 176 -5.38 11.81 -7.39
N SER A 177 -5.76 12.51 -8.45
CA SER A 177 -5.36 13.90 -8.63
C SER A 177 -5.83 14.79 -7.47
N ARG A 178 -7.12 14.68 -7.10
CA ARG A 178 -7.67 15.43 -5.95
C ARG A 178 -6.95 15.10 -4.64
N SER A 179 -6.67 13.82 -4.37
CA SER A 179 -5.99 13.40 -3.13
C SER A 179 -4.55 13.92 -3.05
N ASN A 180 -3.84 13.95 -4.17
CA ASN A 180 -2.47 14.43 -4.25
C ASN A 180 -2.33 15.98 -4.21
N ASN A 181 -3.44 16.69 -4.38
CA ASN A 181 -3.51 18.16 -4.25
C ASN A 181 -4.18 18.60 -2.93
N ARG A 182 -4.54 17.67 -2.03
CA ARG A 182 -5.20 18.01 -0.78
C ARG A 182 -4.18 18.24 0.32
N PRO A 183 -4.24 19.40 1.02
CA PRO A 183 -3.43 19.67 2.19
C PRO A 183 -3.66 18.67 3.30
N SER A 184 -2.61 18.32 4.04
CA SER A 184 -2.68 17.38 5.15
C SER A 184 -1.80 17.81 6.32
N ARG A 185 -2.30 17.59 7.54
CA ARG A 185 -1.58 17.94 8.77
C ARG A 185 -0.19 17.30 8.88
N PRO A 186 0.03 16.01 8.51
CA PRO A 186 1.36 15.40 8.57
C PRO A 186 2.40 16.01 7.62
N LEU A 187 1.99 16.83 6.66
CA LEU A 187 2.85 17.54 5.72
C LEU A 187 2.82 19.06 5.98
N ASN A 188 2.62 19.47 7.23
CA ASN A 188 2.53 20.89 7.62
C ASN A 188 1.48 21.66 6.79
N TRP A 189 0.33 21.03 6.52
CA TRP A 189 -0.77 21.57 5.70
C TRP A 189 -0.42 21.77 4.22
N LEU A 190 0.71 21.26 3.76
CA LEU A 190 0.97 21.14 2.32
C LEU A 190 0.24 19.91 1.76
N SER A 191 -0.08 19.96 0.48
CA SER A 191 -0.48 18.78 -0.28
C SER A 191 0.75 17.91 -0.59
N PRO A 192 0.59 16.62 -0.90
CA PRO A 192 1.71 15.77 -1.34
C PRO A 192 2.52 16.35 -2.50
N ARG A 193 1.87 17.05 -3.45
CA ARG A 193 2.56 17.70 -4.57
C ARG A 193 3.37 18.91 -4.16
N GLU A 194 2.80 19.79 -3.34
CA GLU A 194 3.50 20.98 -2.82
C GLU A 194 4.68 20.57 -1.92
N PHE A 195 4.47 19.56 -1.07
CA PHE A 195 5.53 19.02 -0.22
C PHE A 195 6.69 18.44 -1.05
N LEU A 196 6.39 17.70 -2.12
CA LEU A 196 7.42 17.19 -3.02
C LEU A 196 8.15 18.32 -3.75
N ALA A 197 7.43 19.33 -4.23
CA ALA A 197 8.02 20.48 -4.89
C ALA A 197 8.97 21.27 -3.96
N SER A 198 8.59 21.45 -2.68
CA SER A 198 9.44 22.13 -1.70
C SER A 198 10.72 21.35 -1.39
N PHE A 199 10.66 20.00 -1.41
CA PHE A 199 11.83 19.16 -1.22
C PHE A 199 12.83 19.28 -2.36
N SER A 200 12.35 19.27 -3.62
CA SER A 200 13.20 19.37 -4.81
C SER A 200 13.93 20.72 -4.95
N VAL A 201 13.45 21.77 -4.29
CA VAL A 201 14.08 23.11 -4.30
C VAL A 201 15.21 23.22 -3.27
N GLN A 202 15.22 22.36 -2.24
CA GLN A 202 16.26 22.40 -1.19
C GLN A 202 17.55 21.64 -1.56
N ASP A 203 17.51 20.82 -2.62
CA ASP A 203 18.65 20.01 -3.10
C ASP A 203 19.39 20.65 -4.27
N VAL A 204 19.12 21.95 -4.60
CA VAL A 204 19.79 22.77 -5.60
C VAL A 204 20.46 23.96 -4.92
#